data_f8e5d19364a21291923b5cb1bae4a9a8
#
_entry.id   f8e5d19364a21291923b5cb1bae4a9a8
#
_cell.length_a   1.000
_cell.length_b   1.000
_cell.length_c   1.000
_cell.angle_alpha   90.00
_cell.angle_beta   90.00
_cell.angle_gamma   90.00
#
_symmetry.space_group_name_H-M   'P 1'
#
loop_
_entity.id
_entity.type
_entity.pdbx_description
1 polymer ?
#
loop_
_entity_poly.entity_id
_entity_poly.type
_entity_poly.pdbx_seq_one_letter_code
_entity_poly.pdbx_strand_id
1 'polypeptide(L)'
;MWYDEIGLLKPACIKENGYRYYSYQQSAALETILMLRELNVSLDEIKQFMENRTIDNFASLLQEKITELNQTISHLRSIQKILINQQQDMDMLRSLDIA
;
A
#
# COMPACT_ATOMS: atom_id res chain seq x y z
N MET A 1 -2.38 21.81 0.79
CA MET A 1 -1.72 20.51 0.63
C MET A 1 -2.77 19.45 0.29
N TRP A 2 -2.41 18.47 -0.51
CA TRP A 2 -3.37 17.45 -0.95
C TRP A 2 -4.06 16.73 0.20
N TYR A 3 -3.31 16.41 1.26
CA TYR A 3 -3.88 15.73 2.43
C TYR A 3 -4.90 16.57 3.18
N ASP A 4 -4.82 17.91 3.10
CA ASP A 4 -5.84 18.80 3.63
C ASP A 4 -7.15 18.63 2.88
N GLU A 5 -7.07 18.55 1.56
CA GLU A 5 -8.25 18.50 0.67
C GLU A 5 -9.06 17.23 0.91
N ILE A 6 -8.39 16.12 1.23
CA ILE A 6 -9.07 14.85 1.51
C ILE A 6 -9.36 14.66 3.00
N GLY A 7 -9.02 15.62 3.84
CA GLY A 7 -9.34 15.59 5.27
C GLY A 7 -8.48 14.69 6.13
N LEU A 8 -7.33 14.23 5.62
CA LEU A 8 -6.40 13.39 6.38
C LEU A 8 -5.55 14.20 7.34
N LEU A 9 -5.20 15.42 6.96
CA LEU A 9 -4.33 16.29 7.73
C LEU A 9 -4.75 17.73 7.53
N LYS A 10 -4.98 18.46 8.62
CA LYS A 10 -5.34 19.88 8.58
C LYS A 10 -4.18 20.71 9.12
N PRO A 11 -3.89 21.89 8.53
CA PRO A 11 -2.83 22.75 9.06
C PRO A 11 -3.21 23.31 10.42
N ALA A 12 -2.21 23.52 11.28
CA ALA A 12 -2.41 24.11 12.59
C ALA A 12 -2.80 25.59 12.46
N CYS A 13 -2.24 26.28 11.49
CA CYS A 13 -2.55 27.69 11.21
C CYS A 13 -2.18 28.05 9.77
N ILE A 14 -2.73 29.18 9.30
CA ILE A 14 -2.37 29.75 8.01
C ILE A 14 -1.81 31.13 8.30
N LYS A 15 -0.58 31.40 7.84
CA LYS A 15 0.04 32.70 8.02
C LYS A 15 -0.48 33.71 7.02
N GLU A 16 -0.27 34.99 7.31
CA GLU A 16 -0.73 36.11 6.49
C GLU A 16 -0.28 36.03 5.02
N ASN A 17 0.89 35.43 4.79
CA ASN A 17 1.42 35.26 3.43
C ASN A 17 0.83 34.07 2.68
N GLY A 18 -0.14 33.38 3.29
CA GLY A 18 -0.83 32.25 2.64
C GLY A 18 -0.16 30.88 2.84
N TYR A 19 0.97 30.84 3.51
CA TYR A 19 1.64 29.58 3.79
C TYR A 19 0.95 28.86 4.95
N ARG A 20 0.88 27.52 4.83
CA ARG A 20 0.31 26.66 5.86
C ARG A 20 1.41 26.08 6.73
N TYR A 21 1.18 26.08 8.04
CA TYR A 21 2.13 25.58 9.02
C TYR A 21 1.50 24.46 9.82
N TYR A 22 2.26 23.39 10.02
CA TYR A 22 1.82 22.24 10.78
C TYR A 22 2.56 22.19 12.11
N SER A 23 1.86 21.76 13.16
CA SER A 23 2.47 21.53 14.46
C SER A 23 3.42 20.33 14.38
N TYR A 24 4.24 20.15 15.42
CA TYR A 24 5.12 18.97 15.50
C TYR A 24 4.31 17.67 15.39
N GLN A 25 3.15 17.63 16.08
CA GLN A 25 2.28 16.46 16.05
C GLN A 25 1.73 16.19 14.64
N GLN A 26 1.39 17.24 13.91
CA GLN A 26 0.91 17.11 12.53
C GLN A 26 2.03 16.66 11.59
N SER A 27 3.27 17.09 11.84
CA SER A 27 4.42 16.63 11.06
C SER A 27 4.66 15.13 11.28
N ALA A 28 4.56 14.66 12.53
CA ALA A 28 4.66 13.24 12.84
C ALA A 28 3.54 12.44 12.18
N ALA A 29 2.32 12.98 12.17
CA ALA A 29 1.19 12.36 11.50
C ALA A 29 1.44 12.25 10.00
N LEU A 30 1.99 13.30 9.39
CA LEU A 30 2.32 13.28 7.96
C LEU A 30 3.35 12.20 7.64
N GLU A 31 4.38 12.06 8.45
CA GLU A 31 5.38 11.00 8.29
C GLU A 31 4.73 9.62 8.33
N THR A 32 3.81 9.41 9.26
CA THR A 32 3.06 8.15 9.36
C THR A 32 2.24 7.89 8.10
N ILE A 33 1.54 8.90 7.59
CA ILE A 33 0.75 8.80 6.36
C ILE A 33 1.64 8.41 5.19
N LEU A 34 2.78 9.07 5.04
CA LEU A 34 3.70 8.80 3.93
C LEU A 34 4.28 7.38 4.02
N MET A 35 4.62 6.94 5.23
CA MET A 35 5.10 5.58 5.45
C MET A 35 4.05 4.55 5.04
N LEU A 36 2.81 4.74 5.45
CA LEU A 36 1.72 3.82 5.13
C LEU A 36 1.45 3.79 3.62
N ARG A 37 1.58 4.93 2.94
CA ARG A 37 1.44 4.98 1.48
C ARG A 37 2.53 4.16 0.78
N GLU A 38 3.74 4.19 1.27
CA GLU A 38 4.83 3.36 0.74
C GLU A 38 4.55 1.87 0.91
N LEU A 39 3.79 1.50 1.95
CA LEU A 39 3.42 0.11 2.20
C LEU A 39 2.16 -0.30 1.45
N ASN A 40 1.69 0.51 0.50
CA ASN A 40 0.49 0.27 -0.32
C ASN A 40 -0.80 0.21 0.48
N VAL A 41 -0.86 0.93 1.60
CA VAL A 41 -2.09 1.10 2.36
C VAL A 41 -2.96 2.13 1.65
N SER A 42 -4.24 1.84 1.45
CA SER A 42 -5.15 2.76 0.76
C SER A 42 -5.40 4.01 1.60
N LEU A 43 -5.82 5.09 0.93
CA LEU A 43 -6.14 6.34 1.61
C LEU A 43 -7.28 6.18 2.63
N ASP A 44 -8.28 5.38 2.30
CA ASP A 44 -9.39 5.11 3.22
C ASP A 44 -8.92 4.38 4.48
N GLU A 45 -8.05 3.40 4.31
CA GLU A 45 -7.47 2.66 5.43
C GLU A 45 -6.59 3.56 6.30
N ILE A 46 -5.81 4.43 5.68
CA ILE A 46 -4.98 5.41 6.39
C ILE A 46 -5.88 6.34 7.19
N LYS A 47 -6.95 6.84 6.58
CA LYS A 47 -7.89 7.74 7.25
C LYS A 47 -8.51 7.07 8.48
N GLN A 48 -8.96 5.84 8.35
CA GLN A 48 -9.52 5.08 9.46
C GLN A 48 -8.51 4.88 10.58
N PHE A 49 -7.28 4.53 10.24
CA PHE A 49 -6.22 4.38 11.23
C PHE A 49 -5.92 5.69 11.95
N MET A 50 -5.85 6.80 11.20
CA MET A 50 -5.53 8.11 11.78
C MET A 50 -6.61 8.62 12.73
N GLU A 51 -7.83 8.15 12.59
CA GLU A 51 -8.93 8.50 13.50
C GLU A 51 -8.76 7.86 14.89
N ASN A 52 -8.08 6.73 14.97
CA ASN A 52 -7.85 6.03 16.24
C ASN A 52 -6.47 5.35 16.20
N ARG A 53 -5.43 6.14 16.37
CA ARG A 53 -4.04 5.68 16.30
C ARG A 53 -3.64 5.05 17.63
N THR A 54 -3.66 3.72 17.66
CA THR A 54 -3.16 2.95 18.79
C THR A 54 -2.17 1.91 18.28
N ILE A 55 -1.33 1.40 19.19
CA ILE A 55 -0.37 0.34 18.84
C ILE A 55 -1.13 -0.90 18.36
N ASP A 56 -2.25 -1.23 19.01
CA ASP A 56 -3.05 -2.38 18.63
C ASP A 56 -3.65 -2.22 17.24
N ASN A 57 -4.16 -1.05 16.92
CA ASN A 57 -4.70 -0.78 15.57
C ASN A 57 -3.61 -0.80 14.52
N PHE A 58 -2.43 -0.30 14.84
CA PHE A 58 -1.29 -0.35 13.93
C PHE A 58 -0.87 -1.80 13.67
N ALA A 59 -0.77 -2.61 14.73
CA ALA A 59 -0.42 -4.02 14.60
C ALA A 59 -1.45 -4.78 13.76
N SER A 60 -2.75 -4.49 13.96
CA SER A 60 -3.83 -5.10 13.18
C SER A 60 -3.74 -4.73 11.71
N LEU A 61 -3.46 -3.46 11.41
CA LEU A 61 -3.30 -2.99 10.03
C LEU A 61 -2.13 -3.68 9.34
N LEU A 62 -1.00 -3.79 10.01
CA LEU A 62 0.17 -4.49 9.47
C LEU A 62 -0.15 -5.96 9.21
N GLN A 63 -0.85 -6.62 10.13
CA GLN A 63 -1.22 -8.01 9.98
C GLN A 63 -2.15 -8.22 8.79
N GLU A 64 -3.13 -7.35 8.60
CA GLU A 64 -4.02 -7.39 7.44
C GLU A 64 -3.22 -7.28 6.14
N LYS A 65 -2.27 -6.34 6.09
CA LYS A 65 -1.46 -6.14 4.87
C LYS A 65 -0.56 -7.32 4.59
N ILE A 66 0.02 -7.93 5.62
CA ILE A 66 0.82 -9.13 5.47
C ILE A 66 -0.04 -10.28 4.90
N THR A 67 -1.25 -10.46 5.42
CA THR A 67 -2.16 -11.50 4.97
C THR A 67 -2.56 -11.28 3.50
N GLU A 68 -2.93 -10.05 3.14
CA GLU A 68 -3.26 -9.71 1.75
C GLU A 68 -2.08 -9.96 0.82
N LEU A 69 -0.88 -9.58 1.25
CA LEU A 69 0.32 -9.76 0.45
C LEU A 69 0.64 -11.24 0.25
N ASN A 70 0.48 -12.05 1.28
CA ASN A 70 0.68 -13.50 1.18
C ASN A 70 -0.30 -14.12 0.18
N GLN A 71 -1.56 -13.68 0.17
CA GLN A 71 -2.56 -14.14 -0.79
C GLN A 71 -2.16 -13.75 -2.21
N THR A 72 -1.69 -12.52 -2.41
CA THR A 72 -1.23 -12.03 -3.71
C THR A 72 -0.03 -12.83 -4.21
N ILE A 73 0.94 -13.08 -3.35
CA ILE A 73 2.12 -13.88 -3.69
C ILE A 73 1.70 -15.28 -4.10
N SER A 74 0.81 -15.91 -3.34
CA SER A 74 0.33 -17.25 -3.62
C SER A 74 -0.40 -17.30 -4.97
N HIS A 75 -1.21 -16.31 -5.26
CA HIS A 75 -1.94 -16.20 -6.54
C HIS A 75 -0.96 -16.03 -7.71
N LEU A 76 0.02 -15.15 -7.56
CA LEU A 76 1.01 -14.91 -8.61
C LEU A 76 1.87 -16.16 -8.86
N ARG A 77 2.21 -16.91 -7.82
CA ARG A 77 2.93 -18.18 -7.97
C ARG A 77 2.11 -19.20 -8.72
N SER A 78 0.79 -19.25 -8.49
CA SER A 78 -0.11 -20.14 -9.23
C SER A 78 -0.14 -19.80 -10.72
N ILE A 79 -0.23 -18.52 -11.04
CA ILE A 79 -0.19 -18.04 -12.43
C ILE A 79 1.15 -18.40 -13.06
N GLN A 80 2.23 -18.16 -12.35
CA GLN A 80 3.59 -18.46 -12.82
C GLN A 80 3.72 -19.94 -13.16
N LYS A 81 3.20 -20.81 -12.29
CA LYS A 81 3.25 -22.26 -12.51
C LYS A 81 2.50 -22.66 -13.77
N ILE A 82 1.31 -22.08 -14.00
CA ILE A 82 0.53 -22.33 -15.21
C ILE A 82 1.32 -21.90 -16.46
N LEU A 83 1.93 -20.72 -16.42
CA LEU A 83 2.70 -20.21 -17.55
C LEU A 83 3.91 -21.09 -17.84
N ILE A 84 4.61 -21.55 -16.81
CA ILE A 84 5.77 -22.43 -16.96
C ILE A 84 5.33 -23.75 -17.59
N ASN A 85 4.22 -24.32 -17.12
CA ASN A 85 3.70 -25.58 -17.67
C ASN A 85 3.34 -25.43 -19.17
N GLN A 86 2.71 -24.32 -19.52
CA GLN A 86 2.37 -24.03 -20.93
C GLN A 86 3.62 -23.88 -21.79
N GLN A 87 4.63 -23.21 -21.27
CA GLN A 87 5.91 -23.05 -21.97
C GLN A 87 6.58 -24.40 -22.21
N GLN A 88 6.60 -25.27 -21.21
CA GLN A 88 7.17 -26.61 -21.35
C GLN A 88 6.41 -27.44 -22.37
N ASP A 89 5.08 -27.34 -22.40
CA ASP A 89 4.26 -28.03 -23.40
C ASP A 89 4.56 -27.54 -24.81
N MET A 90 4.72 -26.22 -24.98
CA MET A 90 5.09 -25.64 -26.27
C MET A 90 6.46 -26.09 -26.74
N ASP A 91 7.42 -26.12 -25.82
CA ASP A 91 8.79 -26.59 -26.13
C ASP A 91 8.78 -28.05 -26.56
N MET A 92 7.97 -28.90 -25.92
CA MET A 92 7.82 -30.29 -26.31
C MET A 92 7.20 -30.44 -27.69
N LEU A 93 6.14 -29.66 -28.00
CA LEU A 93 5.51 -29.67 -29.30
C LEU A 93 6.46 -29.17 -30.39
N ARG A 94 7.28 -28.18 -30.09
CA ARG A 94 8.26 -27.67 -31.00
C ARG A 94 9.33 -28.71 -31.34
N SER A 95 9.73 -29.52 -30.33
CA SER A 95 10.67 -30.61 -30.52
C SER A 95 10.09 -31.71 -31.42
N LEU A 96 8.80 -31.98 -31.31
CA LEU A 96 8.12 -32.96 -32.14
C LEU A 96 7.98 -32.48 -33.59
N ASP A 97 7.79 -31.17 -33.78
CA ASP A 97 7.67 -30.57 -35.12
C ASP A 97 8.96 -30.67 -35.92
N ILE A 98 10.10 -30.68 -35.28
CA ILE A 98 11.41 -30.76 -35.91
C ILE A 98 11.68 -32.19 -36.47
N ALA A 99 11.01 -33.15 -35.89
CA ALA A 99 11.13 -34.50 -36.36
C ALA A 99 10.31 -34.71 -37.64
#